data_31c72298c241e2ee4ec44073354c49fe
#
_entry.id   31c72298c241e2ee4ec44073354c49fe
#
_cell.length_a   1.000
_cell.length_b   1.000
_cell.length_c   1.000
_cell.angle_alpha   90.00
_cell.angle_beta   90.00
_cell.angle_gamma   90.00
#
_symmetry.space_group_name_H-M   'P 1'
#
loop_
_entity.id
_entity.type
_entity.pdbx_description
1 polymer ?
#
loop_
_entity_poly.entity_id
_entity_poly.type
_entity_poly.pdbx_seq_one_letter_code
_entity_poly.pdbx_strand_id
1 'polypeptide(L)'
;MRRTDPGDPKDCPAYQSLHKIYCTPEELAYVDKGCKSASIGCLECKKIMIRHVVEDLKPIQERRREIDARPSLVAEVLEDGNRRARAVADETMREVRIAVGLD
;
A
#
# COMPACT_ATOMS: atom_id res chain seq x y z
N MET A 1 -25.26 -15.08 -6.28
CA MET A 1 -25.15 -14.60 -7.67
C MET A 1 -24.61 -15.74 -8.53
N ARG A 2 -25.32 -16.20 -9.51
CA ARG A 2 -24.87 -17.25 -10.43
C ARG A 2 -23.97 -16.64 -11.51
N ARG A 3 -23.12 -17.47 -12.16
CA ARG A 3 -22.24 -17.00 -13.26
C ARG A 3 -23.03 -16.34 -14.42
N THR A 4 -24.29 -16.70 -14.57
CA THR A 4 -25.19 -16.23 -15.63
C THR A 4 -26.01 -15.00 -15.25
N ASP A 5 -25.89 -14.53 -14.01
CA ASP A 5 -26.66 -13.37 -13.55
C ASP A 5 -25.88 -12.08 -13.88
N PRO A 6 -26.51 -11.10 -14.56
CA PRO A 6 -25.94 -9.77 -14.72
C PRO A 6 -25.63 -9.13 -13.37
N GLY A 7 -24.48 -8.45 -13.28
CA GLY A 7 -24.10 -7.69 -12.10
C GLY A 7 -24.10 -6.18 -12.37
N ASP A 8 -23.99 -5.39 -11.32
CA ASP A 8 -23.68 -3.97 -11.44
C ASP A 8 -22.33 -3.68 -10.78
N PRO A 9 -21.33 -3.19 -11.54
CA PRO A 9 -20.06 -2.79 -10.97
C PRO A 9 -20.17 -1.73 -9.88
N LYS A 10 -21.23 -0.93 -9.85
CA LYS A 10 -21.46 0.06 -8.79
C LYS A 10 -21.68 -0.58 -7.42
N ASP A 11 -22.25 -1.77 -7.40
CA ASP A 11 -22.53 -2.53 -6.17
C ASP A 11 -21.39 -3.50 -5.81
N CYS A 12 -20.33 -3.55 -6.63
CA CYS A 12 -19.19 -4.45 -6.42
C CYS A 12 -18.07 -3.75 -5.64
N PRO A 13 -17.80 -4.14 -4.37
CA PRO A 13 -16.73 -3.55 -3.58
C PRO A 13 -15.34 -3.69 -4.24
N ALA A 14 -15.08 -4.84 -4.88
CA ALA A 14 -13.81 -5.06 -5.57
C ALA A 14 -13.62 -4.11 -6.76
N TYR A 15 -14.68 -3.81 -7.50
CA TYR A 15 -14.62 -2.85 -8.60
C TYR A 15 -14.42 -1.43 -8.09
N GLN A 16 -15.19 -1.02 -7.08
CA GLN A 16 -15.15 0.34 -6.57
C GLN A 16 -13.84 0.70 -5.87
N SER A 17 -13.21 -0.25 -5.17
CA SER A 17 -11.98 0.00 -4.43
C SER A 17 -10.71 -0.42 -5.15
N LEU A 18 -10.66 -1.62 -5.70
CA LEU A 18 -9.41 -2.19 -6.20
C LEU A 18 -9.25 -2.05 -7.73
N HIS A 19 -10.27 -2.37 -8.52
CA HIS A 19 -10.16 -2.23 -9.98
C HIS A 19 -9.87 -0.79 -10.39
N LYS A 20 -10.52 0.19 -9.78
CA LYS A 20 -10.30 1.62 -10.09
C LYS A 20 -8.88 2.11 -9.77
N ILE A 21 -8.19 1.45 -8.84
CA ILE A 21 -6.81 1.82 -8.47
C ILE A 21 -5.82 1.15 -9.42
N TYR A 22 -6.01 -0.12 -9.73
CA TYR A 22 -5.01 -0.95 -10.39
C TYR A 22 -5.22 -1.16 -11.89
N CYS A 23 -6.47 -1.16 -12.36
CA CYS A 23 -6.77 -1.47 -13.75
C CYS A 23 -6.69 -0.25 -14.66
N THR A 24 -6.35 -0.48 -15.94
CA THR A 24 -6.37 0.57 -16.96
C THR A 24 -7.80 0.98 -17.32
N PRO A 25 -8.00 2.17 -17.93
CA PRO A 25 -9.32 2.60 -18.39
C PRO A 25 -10.00 1.61 -19.33
N GLU A 26 -9.23 0.96 -20.21
CA GLU A 26 -9.73 -0.05 -21.13
C GLU A 26 -10.19 -1.31 -20.40
N GLU A 27 -9.43 -1.76 -19.43
CA GLU A 27 -9.78 -2.90 -18.57
C GLU A 27 -11.02 -2.60 -17.72
N LEU A 28 -11.14 -1.39 -17.19
CA LEU A 28 -12.35 -0.94 -16.47
C LEU A 28 -13.57 -0.97 -17.36
N ALA A 29 -13.47 -0.47 -18.59
CA ALA A 29 -14.57 -0.51 -19.56
C ALA A 29 -14.95 -1.95 -19.95
N TYR A 30 -13.94 -2.82 -20.13
CA TYR A 30 -14.16 -4.24 -20.39
C TYR A 30 -14.88 -4.94 -19.25
N VAL A 31 -14.43 -4.71 -18.02
CA VAL A 31 -15.04 -5.28 -16.81
C VAL A 31 -16.48 -4.76 -16.61
N ASP A 32 -16.71 -3.46 -16.79
CA ASP A 32 -18.04 -2.86 -16.64
C ASP A 32 -19.04 -3.48 -17.62
N LYS A 33 -18.67 -3.54 -18.89
CA LYS A 33 -19.49 -4.16 -19.94
C LYS A 33 -19.72 -5.64 -19.69
N GLY A 34 -18.66 -6.37 -19.36
CA GLY A 34 -18.70 -7.81 -19.15
C GLY A 34 -19.52 -8.21 -17.93
N CYS A 35 -19.44 -7.44 -16.84
CA CYS A 35 -20.24 -7.65 -15.64
C CYS A 35 -21.74 -7.44 -15.91
N LYS A 36 -22.10 -6.33 -16.54
CA LYS A 36 -23.50 -5.98 -16.87
C LYS A 36 -24.16 -6.95 -17.85
N SER A 37 -23.39 -7.54 -18.75
CA SER A 37 -23.87 -8.51 -19.73
C SER A 37 -23.76 -9.97 -19.28
N ALA A 38 -23.20 -10.22 -18.09
CA ALA A 38 -22.84 -11.56 -17.61
C ALA A 38 -21.90 -12.33 -18.56
N SER A 39 -21.14 -11.61 -19.43
CA SER A 39 -20.20 -12.24 -20.36
C SER A 39 -18.86 -12.63 -19.72
N ILE A 40 -18.54 -12.04 -18.57
CA ILE A 40 -17.40 -12.44 -17.74
C ILE A 40 -17.85 -12.87 -16.36
N GLY A 41 -17.16 -13.87 -15.78
CA GLY A 41 -17.38 -14.29 -14.39
C GLY A 41 -16.59 -13.44 -13.41
N CYS A 42 -17.03 -13.41 -12.14
CA CYS A 42 -16.33 -12.68 -11.08
C CYS A 42 -14.87 -13.12 -10.88
N LEU A 43 -14.55 -14.40 -11.14
CA LEU A 43 -13.16 -14.89 -11.07
C LEU A 43 -12.31 -14.34 -12.23
N GLU A 44 -12.84 -14.30 -13.43
CA GLU A 44 -12.15 -13.73 -14.60
C GLU A 44 -11.91 -12.23 -14.42
N CYS A 45 -12.93 -11.52 -13.96
CA CYS A 45 -12.84 -10.12 -13.60
C CYS A 45 -11.72 -9.87 -12.57
N LYS A 46 -11.71 -10.62 -11.47
CA LYS A 46 -10.69 -10.48 -10.41
C LYS A 46 -9.28 -10.83 -10.87
N LYS A 47 -9.11 -11.77 -11.79
CA LYS A 47 -7.77 -12.12 -12.33
C LYS A 47 -7.09 -10.94 -13.03
N ILE A 48 -7.86 -10.07 -13.69
CA ILE A 48 -7.34 -8.86 -14.35
C ILE A 48 -6.69 -7.97 -13.28
N MET A 49 -7.42 -7.68 -12.22
CA MET A 49 -6.94 -6.85 -11.12
C MET A 49 -5.77 -7.50 -10.35
N ILE A 50 -5.87 -8.82 -10.04
CA ILE A 50 -4.86 -9.55 -9.28
C ILE A 50 -3.49 -9.47 -9.95
N ARG A 51 -3.43 -9.54 -11.28
CA ARG A 51 -2.17 -9.39 -12.03
C ARG A 51 -1.47 -8.08 -11.69
N HIS A 52 -2.17 -6.97 -11.75
CA HIS A 52 -1.62 -5.65 -11.42
C HIS A 52 -1.22 -5.53 -9.96
N VAL A 53 -2.05 -6.04 -9.03
CA VAL A 53 -1.73 -6.04 -7.59
C VAL A 53 -0.46 -6.83 -7.31
N VAL A 54 -0.31 -8.01 -7.91
CA VAL A 54 0.89 -8.85 -7.72
C VAL A 54 2.14 -8.17 -8.27
N GLU A 55 2.04 -7.54 -9.45
CA GLU A 55 3.16 -6.78 -10.04
C GLU A 55 3.57 -5.60 -9.15
N ASP A 56 2.61 -4.85 -8.62
CA ASP A 56 2.86 -3.71 -7.74
C ASP A 56 3.45 -4.10 -6.38
N LEU A 57 2.99 -5.23 -5.82
CA LEU A 57 3.49 -5.73 -4.54
C LEU A 57 4.86 -6.40 -4.62
N LYS A 58 5.27 -6.88 -5.79
CA LYS A 58 6.52 -7.62 -5.95
C LYS A 58 7.76 -6.88 -5.44
N PRO A 59 8.02 -5.61 -5.82
CA PRO A 59 9.18 -4.87 -5.30
C PRO A 59 9.10 -4.63 -3.79
N ILE A 60 7.90 -4.45 -3.24
CA ILE A 60 7.69 -4.28 -1.79
C ILE A 60 8.05 -5.59 -1.06
N GLN A 61 7.61 -6.73 -1.58
CA GLN A 61 7.92 -8.04 -1.01
C GLN A 61 9.40 -8.38 -1.11
N GLU A 62 10.08 -7.98 -2.18
CA GLU A 62 11.52 -8.16 -2.34
C GLU A 62 12.28 -7.34 -1.28
N ARG A 63 11.93 -6.07 -1.11
CA ARG A 63 12.50 -5.20 -0.08
C ARG A 63 12.23 -5.74 1.33
N ARG A 64 11.04 -6.24 1.58
CA ARG A 64 10.70 -6.87 2.85
C ARG A 64 11.59 -8.07 3.16
N ARG A 65 11.83 -8.96 2.18
CA ARG A 65 12.71 -10.12 2.35
C ARG A 65 14.16 -9.72 2.64
N GLU A 66 14.66 -8.66 2.00
CA GLU A 66 16.00 -8.11 2.29
C GLU A 66 16.12 -7.65 3.74
N ILE A 67 15.10 -6.97 4.25
CA ILE A 67 15.06 -6.50 5.65
C ILE A 67 14.95 -7.70 6.60
N ASP A 68 14.09 -8.65 6.32
CA ASP A 68 13.90 -9.85 7.15
C ASP A 68 15.15 -10.75 7.20
N ALA A 69 15.98 -10.72 6.16
CA ALA A 69 17.28 -11.39 6.14
C ALA A 69 18.34 -10.74 7.06
N ARG A 70 18.09 -9.51 7.54
CA ARG A 70 18.96 -8.76 8.45
C ARG A 70 18.19 -8.31 9.69
N PRO A 71 17.93 -9.19 10.66
CA PRO A 71 17.08 -8.90 11.82
C PRO A 71 17.54 -7.70 12.66
N SER A 72 18.86 -7.41 12.68
CA SER A 72 19.42 -6.26 13.41
C SER A 72 19.24 -4.92 12.70
N LEU A 73 18.98 -4.92 11.40
CA LEU A 73 18.98 -3.69 10.58
C LEU A 73 18.01 -2.63 11.10
N VAL A 74 16.81 -3.02 11.48
CA VAL A 74 15.79 -2.08 11.99
C VAL A 74 16.24 -1.46 13.30
N ALA A 75 16.80 -2.27 14.21
CA ALA A 75 17.33 -1.79 15.48
C ALA A 75 18.50 -0.81 15.27
N GLU A 76 19.43 -1.13 14.38
CA GLU A 76 20.57 -0.28 14.03
C GLU A 76 20.14 1.08 13.47
N VAL A 77 19.14 1.08 12.56
CA VAL A 77 18.57 2.32 11.97
C VAL A 77 17.90 3.17 13.04
N LEU A 78 17.12 2.54 13.94
CA LEU A 78 16.46 3.25 15.03
C LEU A 78 17.46 3.82 16.03
N GLU A 79 18.51 3.07 16.38
CA GLU A 79 19.55 3.53 17.31
C GLU A 79 20.35 4.71 16.74
N ASP A 80 20.74 4.64 15.46
CA ASP A 80 21.41 5.75 14.78
C ASP A 80 20.50 6.98 14.70
N GLY A 81 19.23 6.80 14.32
CA GLY A 81 18.25 7.88 14.27
C GLY A 81 18.03 8.53 15.64
N ASN A 82 17.89 7.73 16.69
CA ASN A 82 17.75 8.20 18.06
C ASN A 82 18.98 8.99 18.53
N ARG A 83 20.18 8.52 18.21
CA ARG A 83 21.44 9.23 18.55
C ARG A 83 21.47 10.62 17.90
N ARG A 84 21.16 10.70 16.62
CA ARG A 84 21.13 11.97 15.87
C ARG A 84 20.06 12.93 16.40
N ALA A 85 18.85 12.43 16.61
CA ALA A 85 17.74 13.22 17.15
C ALA A 85 18.04 13.74 18.56
N ARG A 86 18.63 12.88 19.42
CA ARG A 86 19.04 13.27 20.78
C ARG A 86 20.09 14.38 20.77
N ALA A 87 21.08 14.32 19.89
CA ALA A 87 22.10 15.35 19.80
C ALA A 87 21.50 16.73 19.50
N VAL A 88 20.53 16.80 18.57
CA VAL A 88 19.81 18.05 18.25
C VAL A 88 18.93 18.51 19.43
N ALA A 89 18.20 17.59 20.05
CA ALA A 89 17.33 17.90 21.18
C ALA A 89 18.12 18.38 22.40
N ASP A 90 19.25 17.76 22.72
CA ASP A 90 20.10 18.14 23.85
C ASP A 90 20.68 19.54 23.67
N GLU A 91 21.10 19.90 22.45
CA GLU A 91 21.58 21.24 22.13
C GLU A 91 20.45 22.29 22.32
N THR A 92 19.28 22.04 21.75
CA THR A 92 18.12 22.90 21.92
C THR A 92 17.73 23.05 23.40
N MET A 93 17.72 21.94 24.15
CA MET A 93 17.39 21.97 25.58
C MET A 93 18.43 22.68 26.40
N ARG A 94 19.71 22.63 26.03
CA ARG A 94 20.76 23.42 26.65
C ARG A 94 20.50 24.90 26.51
N GLU A 95 20.19 25.38 25.30
CA GLU A 95 19.84 26.79 25.05
C GLU A 95 18.61 27.22 25.84
N VAL A 96 17.57 26.38 25.87
CA VAL A 96 16.34 26.66 26.64
C VAL A 96 16.64 26.80 28.12
N ARG A 97 17.43 25.91 28.71
CA ARG A 97 17.78 25.95 30.14
C ARG A 97 18.55 27.22 30.49
N ILE A 98 19.51 27.61 29.66
CA ILE A 98 20.22 28.87 29.83
C ILE A 98 19.25 30.05 29.77
N ALA A 99 18.38 30.08 28.77
CA ALA A 99 17.44 31.20 28.60
C ALA A 99 16.46 31.36 29.74
N VAL A 100 16.06 30.27 30.42
CA VAL A 100 15.15 30.31 31.57
C VAL A 100 15.85 30.28 32.94
N GLY A 101 17.19 30.36 32.97
CA GLY A 101 17.96 30.41 34.21
C GLY A 101 18.02 29.11 35.00
N LEU A 102 17.90 27.97 34.35
CA LEU A 102 17.99 26.61 34.95
C LEU A 102 19.35 25.96 34.81
N ASP A 103 20.34 26.66 34.35
CA ASP A 103 21.70 26.15 34.18
C ASP A 103 22.71 26.79 35.12
#